data_f0da22a935fa2065efa3a3ff25b1bb8e
#
_entry.id   f0da22a935fa2065efa3a3ff25b1bb8e
#
_cell.length_a   1.000
_cell.length_b   1.000
_cell.length_c   1.000
_cell.angle_alpha   90.00
_cell.angle_beta   90.00
_cell.angle_gamma   90.00
#
_symmetry.space_group_name_H-M   'P 1'
#
loop_
_entity.id
_entity.type
_entity.pdbx_description
1 polymer ?
#
loop_
_entity_poly.entity_id
_entity_poly.type
_entity_poly.pdbx_seq_one_letter_code
_entity_poly.pdbx_strand_id
1 'polypeptide(L)'
;LDLPAGSCAFEESTCGFDSVLASLPWILNEEGHYIYVDTSFGKQGEKAVLLSPDLQAEEWSCLRLVYQITTSSESLSDPSQLNLYMRFEDESFDRLLWSAKEPSDSWLIASLDLQNSSKKFKILIEGVLGQGNTASIALFEIKMTTGYCIECDFEENHLCGFVNRWNPNVNWFVGGGSIRNVHSILPQDHTFKSELGHYMYVDSVYVKHFQEVAQLISPLTTAPMAGCLSFYYQIQQGNDNVFSLYTRDVAGLYEEIWKADRPGNAAWNLAEVEFNAPYPMEVIFEVAFNGPKGGYVALDDISFSPVHCQNQTELLFSAVEASCNFEQDLCNFYQDKEGPGWTRVKVKPNMYRAGDHTTGLGYYLLANTKFTSQPGYIGRLYGPSLPGNLQYCLRFHYAIYGFLKMSDTLAVYIFEENHVVQEKIWSVLESPRGVWMQAEITFKKPMPTKVVFMSLCKSFWDCGLVALDDITIQLGSCSSSEKLPPHLESVLSSKMNVHLLRRKETGAAGTGGGEKLPLPTQDQREITLLG
;
A
#
# COMPACT_ATOMS: atom_id res chain seq x y z
N LEU A 1 -10.25 -29.07 3.19
CA LEU A 1 -9.90 -27.72 2.71
C LEU A 1 -9.80 -27.82 1.20
N ASP A 2 -10.73 -27.18 0.47
CA ASP A 2 -10.67 -27.13 -1.00
C ASP A 2 -9.45 -26.30 -1.40
N LEU A 3 -8.49 -26.93 -2.05
CA LEU A 3 -7.33 -26.22 -2.64
C LEU A 3 -7.81 -25.24 -3.72
N PRO A 4 -7.19 -24.06 -3.83
CA PRO A 4 -7.48 -23.14 -4.91
C PRO A 4 -7.37 -23.82 -6.28
N ALA A 5 -8.24 -23.48 -7.21
CA ALA A 5 -8.20 -24.02 -8.58
C ALA A 5 -6.79 -23.84 -9.18
N GLY A 6 -6.23 -24.92 -9.74
CA GLY A 6 -4.87 -24.94 -10.27
C GLY A 6 -3.76 -25.30 -9.27
N SER A 7 -4.12 -25.64 -8.02
CA SER A 7 -3.18 -26.13 -7.01
C SER A 7 -3.31 -27.63 -6.82
N CYS A 8 -2.19 -28.33 -6.58
CA CYS A 8 -2.16 -29.75 -6.25
C CYS A 8 -0.86 -30.14 -5.51
N ALA A 9 -1.02 -30.83 -4.38
CA ALA A 9 0.09 -31.39 -3.61
C ALA A 9 0.40 -32.85 -4.00
N PHE A 10 -0.33 -33.45 -4.92
CA PHE A 10 -0.18 -34.83 -5.40
C PHE A 10 -0.16 -35.91 -4.31
N GLU A 11 -0.81 -35.66 -3.17
CA GLU A 11 -0.85 -36.62 -2.06
C GLU A 11 -1.75 -37.82 -2.38
N GLU A 12 -2.97 -37.59 -2.83
CA GLU A 12 -3.96 -38.64 -3.06
C GLU A 12 -4.50 -38.66 -4.50
N SER A 13 -4.33 -37.55 -5.24
CA SER A 13 -4.88 -37.38 -6.59
C SER A 13 -4.06 -36.38 -7.42
N THR A 14 -4.37 -36.27 -8.69
CA THR A 14 -3.85 -35.26 -9.60
C THR A 14 -4.65 -33.95 -9.61
N CYS A 15 -5.62 -33.79 -8.73
CA CYS A 15 -6.46 -32.58 -8.56
C CYS A 15 -7.07 -32.05 -9.88
N GLY A 16 -7.40 -32.94 -10.80
CA GLY A 16 -7.93 -32.56 -12.11
C GLY A 16 -6.85 -32.18 -13.16
N PHE A 17 -5.58 -32.40 -12.85
CA PHE A 17 -4.54 -32.37 -13.86
C PHE A 17 -4.52 -33.70 -14.62
N ASP A 18 -4.54 -33.65 -15.95
CA ASP A 18 -4.65 -34.82 -16.80
C ASP A 18 -3.43 -34.98 -17.72
N SER A 19 -2.90 -36.19 -17.83
CA SER A 19 -1.90 -36.53 -18.84
C SER A 19 -2.55 -36.58 -20.23
N VAL A 20 -1.91 -35.96 -21.22
CA VAL A 20 -2.37 -36.01 -22.59
C VAL A 20 -2.14 -37.40 -23.18
N LEU A 21 -3.18 -38.05 -23.71
CA LEU A 21 -3.16 -39.45 -24.19
C LEU A 21 -2.13 -39.75 -25.28
N ALA A 22 -1.69 -38.75 -26.04
CA ALA A 22 -0.71 -38.89 -27.09
C ALA A 22 0.75 -38.67 -26.63
N SER A 23 0.96 -38.47 -25.34
CA SER A 23 2.28 -38.22 -24.71
C SER A 23 2.63 -39.32 -23.72
N LEU A 24 3.88 -39.32 -23.24
CA LEU A 24 4.26 -40.17 -22.12
C LEU A 24 3.42 -39.83 -20.88
N PRO A 25 3.06 -40.84 -20.07
CA PRO A 25 2.21 -40.58 -18.91
C PRO A 25 2.98 -39.95 -17.76
N TRP A 26 2.29 -39.08 -17.04
CA TRP A 26 2.68 -38.68 -15.70
C TRP A 26 2.05 -39.65 -14.70
N ILE A 27 2.85 -40.22 -13.81
CA ILE A 27 2.43 -41.24 -12.86
C ILE A 27 2.53 -40.72 -11.43
N LEU A 28 1.44 -40.89 -10.67
CA LEU A 28 1.42 -40.57 -9.25
C LEU A 28 2.22 -41.62 -8.45
N ASN A 29 3.16 -41.16 -7.65
CA ASN A 29 3.93 -42.02 -6.73
C ASN A 29 3.22 -42.09 -5.38
N GLU A 30 2.63 -43.24 -5.08
CA GLU A 30 1.85 -43.46 -3.87
C GLU A 30 2.68 -43.43 -2.56
N GLU A 31 3.99 -43.74 -2.64
CA GLU A 31 4.88 -43.76 -1.47
C GLU A 31 5.53 -42.40 -1.18
N GLY A 32 5.69 -41.57 -2.18
CA GLY A 32 6.46 -40.32 -2.12
C GLY A 32 5.65 -39.04 -2.27
N HIS A 33 4.33 -39.13 -2.48
CA HIS A 33 3.45 -37.97 -2.64
C HIS A 33 3.93 -36.95 -3.69
N TYR A 34 4.30 -37.47 -4.90
CA TYR A 34 4.68 -36.65 -6.05
C TYR A 34 4.28 -37.34 -7.35
N ILE A 35 4.26 -36.60 -8.43
CA ILE A 35 4.01 -37.10 -9.78
C ILE A 35 5.31 -37.08 -10.60
N TYR A 36 5.54 -38.09 -11.41
CA TYR A 36 6.74 -38.19 -12.21
C TYR A 36 6.48 -38.76 -13.61
N VAL A 37 7.42 -38.53 -14.54
CA VAL A 37 7.36 -39.08 -15.87
C VAL A 37 8.04 -40.45 -15.86
N ASP A 38 7.32 -41.47 -16.33
CA ASP A 38 7.90 -42.81 -16.55
C ASP A 38 8.82 -42.80 -17.78
N THR A 39 10.12 -42.86 -17.50
CA THR A 39 11.16 -42.83 -18.54
C THR A 39 11.59 -44.22 -19.02
N SER A 40 11.02 -45.32 -18.46
CA SER A 40 11.41 -46.69 -18.70
C SER A 40 11.30 -47.11 -20.17
N PHE A 41 10.34 -46.53 -20.88
CA PHE A 41 10.05 -46.83 -22.29
C PHE A 41 10.23 -45.62 -23.23
N GLY A 42 10.64 -44.48 -22.68
CA GLY A 42 10.75 -43.23 -23.42
C GLY A 42 12.02 -43.12 -24.25
N LYS A 43 11.95 -42.49 -25.39
CA LYS A 43 13.09 -42.14 -26.24
C LYS A 43 13.47 -40.68 -26.06
N GLN A 44 14.72 -40.35 -26.31
CA GLN A 44 15.20 -38.98 -26.35
C GLN A 44 14.30 -38.09 -27.21
N GLY A 45 13.89 -36.94 -26.67
CA GLY A 45 13.00 -35.99 -27.34
C GLY A 45 11.50 -36.30 -27.22
N GLU A 46 11.12 -37.46 -26.65
CA GLU A 46 9.71 -37.74 -26.34
C GLU A 46 9.21 -36.80 -25.21
N LYS A 47 7.93 -36.51 -25.28
CA LYS A 47 7.28 -35.51 -24.39
C LYS A 47 6.25 -36.17 -23.50
N ALA A 48 6.18 -35.68 -22.25
CA ALA A 48 5.14 -35.97 -21.31
C ALA A 48 4.40 -34.66 -21.00
N VAL A 49 3.12 -34.54 -21.33
CA VAL A 49 2.34 -33.33 -21.16
C VAL A 49 1.26 -33.52 -20.10
N LEU A 50 1.31 -32.68 -19.08
CA LEU A 50 0.31 -32.59 -18.02
C LEU A 50 -0.49 -31.31 -18.23
N LEU A 51 -1.83 -31.42 -18.25
CA LEU A 51 -2.73 -30.32 -18.53
C LEU A 51 -3.55 -30.00 -17.29
N SER A 52 -3.60 -28.72 -16.90
CA SER A 52 -4.43 -28.25 -15.80
C SER A 52 -5.93 -28.28 -16.15
N PRO A 53 -6.84 -28.28 -15.16
CA PRO A 53 -8.23 -27.86 -15.40
C PRO A 53 -8.30 -26.44 -15.97
N ASP A 54 -9.50 -26.00 -16.35
CA ASP A 54 -9.73 -24.63 -16.78
C ASP A 54 -9.53 -23.68 -15.59
N LEU A 55 -8.67 -22.69 -15.78
CA LEU A 55 -8.31 -21.69 -14.79
C LEU A 55 -8.79 -20.31 -15.21
N GLN A 56 -9.08 -19.47 -14.24
CA GLN A 56 -9.39 -18.06 -14.44
C GLN A 56 -8.72 -17.27 -13.33
N ALA A 57 -8.03 -16.20 -13.69
CA ALA A 57 -7.38 -15.31 -12.74
C ALA A 57 -7.95 -13.89 -12.87
N GLU A 58 -8.84 -13.51 -11.96
CA GLU A 58 -9.41 -12.15 -11.93
C GLU A 58 -8.40 -11.11 -11.43
N GLU A 59 -7.41 -11.55 -10.66
CA GLU A 59 -6.32 -10.75 -10.12
C GLU A 59 -4.98 -11.35 -10.54
N TRP A 60 -3.90 -10.60 -10.35
CA TRP A 60 -2.55 -11.16 -10.46
C TRP A 60 -2.42 -12.38 -9.57
N SER A 61 -1.76 -13.39 -10.08
CA SER A 61 -1.57 -14.67 -9.38
C SER A 61 -0.12 -15.10 -9.45
N CYS A 62 0.33 -15.81 -8.43
CA CYS A 62 1.63 -16.46 -8.40
C CYS A 62 1.45 -17.97 -8.58
N LEU A 63 2.09 -18.52 -9.60
CA LEU A 63 2.21 -19.96 -9.81
C LEU A 63 3.57 -20.42 -9.28
N ARG A 64 3.56 -21.30 -8.27
CA ARG A 64 4.75 -21.96 -7.75
C ARG A 64 4.74 -23.43 -8.14
N LEU A 65 5.87 -23.90 -8.64
CA LEU A 65 6.08 -25.27 -9.06
C LEU A 65 7.29 -25.83 -8.32
N VAL A 66 7.08 -26.86 -7.51
CA VAL A 66 8.16 -27.61 -6.86
C VAL A 66 8.49 -28.81 -7.72
N TYR A 67 9.70 -28.86 -8.24
CA TYR A 67 10.10 -29.83 -9.24
C TYR A 67 11.52 -30.37 -9.01
N GLN A 68 11.84 -31.47 -9.65
CA GLN A 68 13.20 -32.04 -9.71
C GLN A 68 13.45 -32.64 -11.08
N ILE A 69 14.64 -32.39 -11.61
CA ILE A 69 15.16 -33.05 -12.80
C ILE A 69 16.41 -33.82 -12.38
N THR A 70 16.40 -35.14 -12.52
CA THR A 70 17.55 -35.97 -12.21
C THR A 70 18.18 -36.51 -13.51
N THR A 71 19.47 -36.66 -13.53
CA THR A 71 20.19 -37.33 -14.64
C THR A 71 21.08 -38.42 -14.09
N SER A 72 21.39 -39.45 -14.94
CA SER A 72 22.49 -40.33 -14.63
C SER A 72 23.81 -39.59 -14.82
N SER A 73 24.73 -39.79 -13.91
CA SER A 73 25.96 -39.02 -13.69
C SER A 73 26.96 -38.92 -14.84
N GLU A 74 26.69 -39.45 -16.03
CA GLU A 74 27.71 -39.61 -17.07
C GLU A 74 27.45 -38.88 -18.40
N SER A 75 26.28 -38.26 -18.64
CA SER A 75 26.08 -37.52 -19.89
C SER A 75 25.44 -36.16 -19.68
N LEU A 76 26.28 -35.16 -19.52
CA LEU A 76 25.91 -33.73 -19.51
C LEU A 76 25.52 -33.19 -20.90
N SER A 77 25.51 -34.01 -21.95
CA SER A 77 25.37 -33.52 -23.32
C SER A 77 23.94 -33.14 -23.74
N ASP A 78 22.93 -33.73 -23.13
CA ASP A 78 21.52 -33.41 -23.43
C ASP A 78 20.62 -33.79 -22.26
N PRO A 79 20.47 -32.89 -21.25
CA PRO A 79 19.64 -33.14 -20.09
C PRO A 79 18.15 -33.11 -20.44
N SER A 80 17.32 -33.76 -19.61
CA SER A 80 15.87 -33.61 -19.67
C SER A 80 15.47 -32.17 -19.40
N GLN A 81 14.37 -31.79 -19.99
CA GLN A 81 13.87 -30.41 -19.91
C GLN A 81 12.45 -30.40 -19.36
N LEU A 82 12.13 -29.42 -18.52
CA LEU A 82 10.81 -29.13 -18.03
C LEU A 82 10.39 -27.76 -18.54
N ASN A 83 9.25 -27.70 -19.23
CA ASN A 83 8.69 -26.49 -19.79
C ASN A 83 7.31 -26.22 -19.22
N LEU A 84 6.99 -24.96 -19.01
CA LEU A 84 5.69 -24.51 -18.60
C LEU A 84 5.10 -23.58 -19.66
N TYR A 85 3.89 -23.90 -20.11
CA TYR A 85 3.17 -23.11 -21.10
C TYR A 85 1.80 -22.68 -20.56
N MET A 86 1.27 -21.62 -21.15
CA MET A 86 -0.10 -21.16 -20.97
C MET A 86 -0.84 -21.19 -22.31
N ARG A 87 -2.07 -21.70 -22.30
CA ARG A 87 -2.99 -21.71 -23.43
C ARG A 87 -4.30 -21.02 -23.05
N PHE A 88 -4.65 -19.98 -23.76
CA PHE A 88 -5.97 -19.36 -23.61
C PHE A 88 -7.03 -20.12 -24.39
N GLU A 89 -8.30 -20.06 -23.92
CA GLU A 89 -9.44 -20.80 -24.50
C GLU A 89 -9.66 -20.49 -25.99
N ASP A 90 -9.38 -19.26 -26.42
CA ASP A 90 -9.57 -18.77 -27.77
C ASP A 90 -8.28 -18.78 -28.63
N GLU A 91 -7.16 -19.26 -28.09
CA GLU A 91 -5.87 -19.33 -28.79
C GLU A 91 -5.54 -20.77 -29.18
N SER A 92 -4.99 -20.93 -30.38
CA SER A 92 -4.55 -22.23 -30.90
C SER A 92 -3.06 -22.52 -30.63
N PHE A 93 -2.35 -21.62 -29.95
CA PHE A 93 -0.92 -21.77 -29.66
C PHE A 93 -0.64 -21.68 -28.16
N ASP A 94 0.46 -22.34 -27.78
CA ASP A 94 0.93 -22.36 -26.40
C ASP A 94 1.99 -21.31 -26.21
N ARG A 95 1.85 -20.46 -25.17
CA ARG A 95 2.85 -19.46 -24.81
C ARG A 95 3.81 -20.05 -23.79
N LEU A 96 5.10 -20.14 -24.13
CA LEU A 96 6.13 -20.56 -23.17
C LEU A 96 6.26 -19.49 -22.08
N LEU A 97 6.07 -19.90 -20.84
CA LEU A 97 6.25 -19.05 -19.67
C LEU A 97 7.64 -19.26 -19.03
N TRP A 98 8.08 -20.51 -18.95
CA TRP A 98 9.30 -20.87 -18.24
C TRP A 98 9.86 -22.20 -18.72
N SER A 99 11.16 -22.39 -18.54
CA SER A 99 11.87 -23.61 -18.89
C SER A 99 13.06 -23.87 -17.98
N ALA A 100 13.27 -25.13 -17.60
CA ALA A 100 14.46 -25.58 -16.87
C ALA A 100 15.08 -26.79 -17.50
N LYS A 101 16.41 -26.87 -17.43
CA LYS A 101 17.23 -27.98 -17.93
C LYS A 101 18.27 -28.48 -16.93
N GLU A 102 18.48 -27.74 -15.84
CA GLU A 102 19.51 -28.01 -14.87
C GLU A 102 19.10 -29.16 -13.94
N PRO A 103 19.86 -30.26 -13.90
CA PRO A 103 19.62 -31.34 -12.94
C PRO A 103 19.90 -30.87 -11.51
N SER A 104 19.16 -31.42 -10.56
CA SER A 104 19.34 -31.14 -9.15
C SER A 104 19.14 -32.38 -8.28
N ASP A 105 19.97 -32.50 -7.26
CA ASP A 105 19.83 -33.53 -6.22
C ASP A 105 18.75 -33.20 -5.18
N SER A 106 18.18 -32.02 -5.27
CA SER A 106 17.13 -31.52 -4.38
C SER A 106 15.93 -30.96 -5.14
N TRP A 107 14.80 -30.85 -4.46
CA TRP A 107 13.63 -30.16 -4.99
C TRP A 107 13.92 -28.67 -5.19
N LEU A 108 13.59 -28.17 -6.38
CA LEU A 108 13.70 -26.78 -6.77
C LEU A 108 12.31 -26.14 -6.86
N ILE A 109 12.26 -24.82 -6.73
CA ILE A 109 11.03 -24.05 -6.82
C ILE A 109 11.14 -23.07 -8.00
N ALA A 110 10.19 -23.13 -8.90
CA ALA A 110 9.93 -22.09 -9.91
C ALA A 110 8.75 -21.25 -9.47
N SER A 111 8.88 -19.94 -9.58
CA SER A 111 7.82 -18.97 -9.25
C SER A 111 7.58 -18.06 -10.44
N LEU A 112 6.32 -17.95 -10.87
CA LEU A 112 5.93 -17.19 -12.05
C LEU A 112 4.75 -16.30 -11.75
N ASP A 113 4.88 -15.00 -12.01
CA ASP A 113 3.79 -14.04 -11.95
C ASP A 113 2.89 -14.22 -13.17
N LEU A 114 1.61 -14.46 -12.94
CA LEU A 114 0.59 -14.57 -13.97
C LEU A 114 -0.31 -13.34 -13.93
N GLN A 115 -0.35 -12.64 -15.07
CA GLN A 115 -1.21 -11.47 -15.21
C GLN A 115 -2.68 -11.89 -15.16
N ASN A 116 -3.50 -11.06 -14.51
CA ASN A 116 -4.95 -11.23 -14.49
C ASN A 116 -5.53 -11.29 -15.92
N SER A 117 -6.53 -12.15 -16.10
CA SER A 117 -7.21 -12.34 -17.38
C SER A 117 -8.69 -12.62 -17.16
N SER A 118 -9.53 -11.95 -17.92
CA SER A 118 -10.97 -12.28 -18.01
C SER A 118 -11.24 -13.57 -18.78
N LYS A 119 -10.25 -14.06 -19.52
CA LYS A 119 -10.35 -15.28 -20.33
C LYS A 119 -9.87 -16.48 -19.53
N LYS A 120 -10.53 -17.61 -19.72
CA LYS A 120 -10.05 -18.89 -19.19
C LYS A 120 -8.77 -19.32 -19.89
N PHE A 121 -7.94 -20.00 -19.14
CA PHE A 121 -6.68 -20.56 -19.65
C PHE A 121 -6.37 -21.91 -19.00
N LYS A 122 -5.43 -22.64 -19.61
CA LYS A 122 -4.83 -23.85 -19.06
C LYS A 122 -3.34 -23.69 -18.94
N ILE A 123 -2.78 -24.32 -17.92
CA ILE A 123 -1.35 -24.49 -17.77
C ILE A 123 -0.99 -25.85 -18.33
N LEU A 124 0.03 -25.90 -19.17
CA LEU A 124 0.62 -27.13 -19.70
C LEU A 124 2.04 -27.28 -19.13
N ILE A 125 2.28 -28.43 -18.51
CA ILE A 125 3.60 -28.79 -17.99
C ILE A 125 4.14 -29.90 -18.89
N GLU A 126 5.21 -29.60 -19.62
CA GLU A 126 5.82 -30.49 -20.58
C GLU A 126 7.19 -30.95 -20.09
N GLY A 127 7.32 -32.22 -19.81
CA GLY A 127 8.62 -32.87 -19.64
C GLY A 127 9.13 -33.38 -20.99
N VAL A 128 10.36 -33.04 -21.36
CA VAL A 128 11.05 -33.53 -22.56
C VAL A 128 12.20 -34.40 -22.12
N LEU A 129 12.20 -35.65 -22.56
CA LEU A 129 13.24 -36.59 -22.19
C LEU A 129 14.58 -36.24 -22.85
N GLY A 130 15.62 -36.16 -22.03
CA GLY A 130 17.00 -36.07 -22.47
C GLY A 130 17.60 -37.42 -22.83
N GLN A 131 18.92 -37.45 -22.97
CA GLN A 131 19.67 -38.65 -23.29
C GLN A 131 19.92 -39.50 -22.04
N GLY A 132 19.55 -40.77 -22.06
CA GLY A 132 19.80 -41.74 -20.98
C GLY A 132 18.54 -42.28 -20.30
N ASN A 133 18.56 -43.54 -19.89
CA ASN A 133 17.42 -44.28 -19.34
C ASN A 133 17.15 -44.02 -17.85
N THR A 134 17.94 -43.17 -17.19
CA THR A 134 17.86 -42.93 -15.75
C THR A 134 17.52 -41.47 -15.41
N ALA A 135 17.20 -40.66 -16.41
CA ALA A 135 16.71 -39.34 -16.19
C ALA A 135 15.27 -39.39 -15.66
N SER A 136 14.94 -38.57 -14.67
CA SER A 136 13.60 -38.47 -14.11
C SER A 136 13.20 -37.01 -14.06
N ILE A 137 11.93 -36.76 -14.35
CA ILE A 137 11.28 -35.44 -14.17
C ILE A 137 10.14 -35.66 -13.19
N ALA A 138 10.15 -34.93 -12.09
CA ALA A 138 9.16 -35.06 -11.03
C ALA A 138 8.63 -33.73 -10.57
N LEU A 139 7.37 -33.73 -10.16
CA LEU A 139 6.67 -32.59 -9.58
C LEU A 139 6.16 -32.97 -8.20
N PHE A 140 6.51 -32.17 -7.19
CA PHE A 140 6.05 -32.40 -5.82
C PHE A 140 4.77 -31.62 -5.53
N GLU A 141 4.71 -30.37 -5.96
CA GLU A 141 3.58 -29.48 -5.70
C GLU A 141 3.43 -28.46 -6.83
N ILE A 142 2.20 -28.15 -7.14
CA ILE A 142 1.81 -26.98 -7.93
C ILE A 142 0.91 -26.14 -7.03
N LYS A 143 1.23 -24.87 -6.84
CA LYS A 143 0.44 -23.95 -6.03
C LYS A 143 0.17 -22.67 -6.77
N MET A 144 -1.11 -22.30 -6.83
CA MET A 144 -1.55 -21.02 -7.35
C MET A 144 -2.13 -20.19 -6.20
N THR A 145 -1.59 -19.00 -6.00
CA THR A 145 -2.04 -18.02 -4.98
C THR A 145 -2.38 -16.71 -5.65
N THR A 146 -3.29 -15.94 -5.07
CA THR A 146 -3.53 -14.55 -5.48
C THR A 146 -2.36 -13.70 -5.05
N GLY A 147 -2.06 -12.64 -5.82
CA GLY A 147 -0.94 -11.73 -5.56
C GLY A 147 0.31 -12.05 -6.38
N TYR A 148 1.40 -11.40 -6.04
CA TYR A 148 2.68 -11.52 -6.75
C TYR A 148 3.58 -12.55 -6.07
N CYS A 149 4.46 -13.21 -6.85
CA CYS A 149 5.39 -14.20 -6.31
C CYS A 149 6.42 -13.64 -5.30
N ILE A 150 6.64 -12.35 -5.30
CA ILE A 150 7.50 -11.68 -4.32
C ILE A 150 6.86 -11.59 -2.93
N GLU A 151 5.54 -11.76 -2.82
CA GLU A 151 4.82 -11.71 -1.55
C GLU A 151 5.01 -12.98 -0.74
N CYS A 152 5.22 -12.85 0.57
CA CYS A 152 5.39 -13.98 1.48
C CYS A 152 5.11 -13.59 2.93
N ASP A 153 4.30 -14.41 3.61
CA ASP A 153 4.06 -14.39 5.05
C ASP A 153 4.91 -15.42 5.81
N PHE A 154 5.76 -16.18 5.12
CA PHE A 154 6.63 -17.23 5.64
C PHE A 154 5.93 -18.39 6.37
N GLU A 155 4.64 -18.51 6.26
CA GLU A 155 3.88 -19.60 6.88
C GLU A 155 3.98 -20.94 6.11
N GLU A 156 4.46 -20.89 4.89
CA GLU A 156 4.65 -22.06 4.05
C GLU A 156 6.02 -22.71 4.23
N ASN A 157 6.07 -24.04 4.18
CA ASN A 157 7.30 -24.81 4.39
C ASN A 157 8.42 -24.49 3.38
N HIS A 158 8.07 -24.04 2.18
CA HIS A 158 9.03 -23.70 1.12
C HIS A 158 9.37 -22.21 1.03
N LEU A 159 9.02 -21.43 2.06
CA LEU A 159 9.36 -20.00 2.18
C LEU A 159 8.98 -19.18 0.95
N CYS A 160 7.87 -19.51 0.28
CA CYS A 160 7.40 -18.83 -0.94
C CYS A 160 8.45 -18.75 -2.06
N GLY A 161 9.44 -19.63 -2.07
CA GLY A 161 10.54 -19.61 -3.03
C GLY A 161 11.68 -18.65 -2.69
N PHE A 162 11.66 -18.00 -1.52
CA PHE A 162 12.83 -17.27 -1.03
C PHE A 162 13.97 -18.23 -0.68
N VAL A 163 15.20 -17.84 -0.98
CA VAL A 163 16.39 -18.67 -0.74
C VAL A 163 17.47 -17.89 -0.01
N ASN A 164 18.18 -18.58 0.90
CA ASN A 164 19.40 -18.04 1.48
C ASN A 164 20.53 -18.11 0.46
N ARG A 165 21.31 -17.03 0.34
CA ARG A 165 22.67 -17.16 -0.18
C ARG A 165 23.52 -17.79 0.91
N TRP A 166 23.94 -19.03 0.69
CA TRP A 166 24.63 -19.78 1.73
C TRP A 166 25.91 -19.06 2.22
N ASN A 167 26.00 -18.91 3.52
CA ASN A 167 27.17 -18.44 4.24
C ASN A 167 27.51 -19.49 5.31
N PRO A 168 28.79 -19.91 5.49
CA PRO A 168 29.14 -20.94 6.45
C PRO A 168 28.85 -20.55 7.92
N ASN A 169 28.69 -19.28 8.22
CA ASN A 169 28.57 -18.81 9.58
C ASN A 169 27.18 -18.23 9.89
N VAL A 170 26.63 -17.38 9.01
CA VAL A 170 25.41 -16.64 9.28
C VAL A 170 24.42 -16.73 8.14
N ASN A 171 23.19 -17.14 8.45
CA ASN A 171 22.09 -17.28 7.49
C ASN A 171 20.79 -16.84 8.11
N TRP A 172 19.79 -16.60 7.28
CA TRP A 172 18.42 -16.44 7.71
C TRP A 172 17.81 -17.78 8.11
N PHE A 173 17.11 -17.83 9.22
CA PHE A 173 16.41 -18.98 9.75
C PHE A 173 14.94 -18.69 9.91
N VAL A 174 14.12 -19.75 9.94
CA VAL A 174 12.71 -19.65 10.27
C VAL A 174 12.60 -19.50 11.79
N GLY A 175 11.92 -18.46 12.25
CA GLY A 175 11.55 -18.22 13.65
C GLY A 175 10.08 -18.55 13.89
N GLY A 176 9.67 -18.60 15.14
CA GLY A 176 8.29 -18.94 15.54
C GLY A 176 8.03 -20.45 15.61
N GLY A 177 6.74 -20.85 15.63
CA GLY A 177 6.33 -22.24 15.54
C GLY A 177 6.86 -23.19 16.64
N SER A 178 7.15 -22.78 17.82
CA SER A 178 7.84 -23.54 18.90
C SER A 178 9.37 -23.65 18.77
N ILE A 179 9.97 -23.04 17.77
CA ILE A 179 11.43 -22.96 17.65
C ILE A 179 11.96 -21.98 18.70
N ARG A 180 12.72 -22.47 19.64
CA ARG A 180 13.36 -21.63 20.66
C ARG A 180 14.79 -21.32 20.26
N ASN A 181 15.11 -20.03 20.12
CA ASN A 181 16.49 -19.60 20.05
C ASN A 181 17.07 -19.55 21.48
N VAL A 182 18.16 -20.30 21.71
CA VAL A 182 18.82 -20.38 23.03
C VAL A 182 19.55 -19.07 23.39
N HIS A 183 19.79 -18.20 22.40
CA HIS A 183 20.67 -17.03 22.53
C HIS A 183 19.91 -15.71 22.59
N SER A 184 18.70 -15.64 22.05
CA SER A 184 17.89 -14.43 21.97
C SER A 184 16.41 -14.75 22.24
N ILE A 185 15.72 -13.85 22.92
CA ILE A 185 14.26 -13.90 23.01
C ILE A 185 13.73 -13.35 21.69
N LEU A 186 13.28 -14.24 20.82
CA LEU A 186 12.69 -13.88 19.54
C LEU A 186 11.27 -13.34 19.73
N PRO A 187 10.81 -12.45 18.84
CA PRO A 187 9.45 -11.92 18.87
C PRO A 187 8.41 -12.99 18.50
N GLN A 188 7.15 -12.68 18.76
CA GLN A 188 6.02 -13.37 18.12
C GLN A 188 5.97 -12.97 16.64
N ASP A 189 5.42 -13.84 15.79
CA ASP A 189 5.21 -13.52 14.37
C ASP A 189 4.31 -12.28 14.21
N HIS A 190 4.39 -11.65 13.07
CA HIS A 190 3.55 -10.50 12.78
C HIS A 190 2.18 -10.90 12.22
N THR A 191 2.10 -11.94 11.40
CA THR A 191 0.89 -12.41 10.69
C THR A 191 -0.24 -12.76 11.66
N PHE A 192 0.01 -13.67 12.60
CA PHE A 192 -1.00 -14.14 13.58
C PHE A 192 -0.84 -13.53 14.97
N LYS A 193 0.25 -12.82 15.23
CA LYS A 193 0.64 -12.28 16.55
C LYS A 193 0.68 -13.36 17.62
N SER A 194 1.22 -14.51 17.28
CA SER A 194 1.27 -15.72 18.08
C SER A 194 2.68 -16.30 18.13
N GLU A 195 2.90 -17.27 19.01
CA GLU A 195 4.13 -18.06 19.04
C GLU A 195 4.12 -19.21 18.02
N LEU A 196 2.99 -19.45 17.36
CA LEU A 196 2.79 -20.55 16.42
C LEU A 196 3.03 -20.15 14.96
N GLY A 197 2.94 -18.86 14.66
CA GLY A 197 3.26 -18.33 13.32
C GLY A 197 4.75 -18.32 13.05
N HIS A 198 5.12 -18.05 11.79
CA HIS A 198 6.50 -18.14 11.31
C HIS A 198 6.94 -16.81 10.70
N TYR A 199 8.22 -16.57 10.73
CA TYR A 199 8.88 -15.40 10.13
C TYR A 199 10.36 -15.74 9.90
N MET A 200 11.08 -14.89 9.17
CA MET A 200 12.52 -15.06 8.99
C MET A 200 13.30 -14.23 10.01
N TYR A 201 14.38 -14.78 10.54
CA TYR A 201 15.31 -14.03 11.39
C TYR A 201 16.75 -14.41 11.12
N VAL A 202 17.65 -13.51 11.47
CA VAL A 202 19.10 -13.72 11.51
C VAL A 202 19.65 -13.17 12.82
N ASP A 203 20.59 -13.86 13.42
CA ASP A 203 21.17 -13.49 14.72
C ASP A 203 22.68 -13.30 14.62
N SER A 204 23.17 -12.18 15.14
CA SER A 204 24.60 -11.85 15.15
C SER A 204 25.46 -12.79 15.99
N VAL A 205 24.87 -13.61 16.85
CA VAL A 205 25.59 -14.56 17.71
C VAL A 205 26.41 -15.58 16.90
N TYR A 206 25.99 -15.86 15.67
CA TYR A 206 26.68 -16.79 14.77
C TYR A 206 27.78 -16.14 13.94
N VAL A 207 27.92 -14.83 14.00
CA VAL A 207 28.94 -14.05 13.27
C VAL A 207 30.32 -14.33 13.84
N LYS A 208 31.27 -14.76 13.00
CA LYS A 208 32.65 -15.04 13.38
C LYS A 208 33.64 -13.98 12.91
N HIS A 209 33.33 -13.31 11.82
CA HIS A 209 34.22 -12.33 11.20
C HIS A 209 33.52 -10.97 11.05
N PHE A 210 34.32 -9.92 10.99
CA PHE A 210 33.85 -8.57 10.71
C PHE A 210 33.29 -8.48 9.28
N GLN A 211 32.18 -7.77 9.11
CA GLN A 211 31.49 -7.57 7.82
C GLN A 211 30.92 -8.83 7.17
N GLU A 212 30.58 -9.85 7.94
CA GLU A 212 29.77 -10.95 7.43
C GLU A 212 28.36 -10.45 7.09
N VAL A 213 27.81 -11.01 6.02
CA VAL A 213 26.45 -10.68 5.54
C VAL A 213 25.59 -11.91 5.45
N ALA A 214 24.32 -11.77 5.81
CA ALA A 214 23.28 -12.75 5.56
C ALA A 214 22.32 -12.19 4.51
N GLN A 215 22.09 -12.93 3.44
CA GLN A 215 21.23 -12.53 2.33
C GLN A 215 20.08 -13.52 2.15
N LEU A 216 18.83 -12.98 2.14
CA LEU A 216 17.63 -13.69 1.76
C LEU A 216 17.17 -13.14 0.41
N ILE A 217 17.08 -14.00 -0.60
CA ILE A 217 16.85 -13.62 -1.99
C ILE A 217 15.45 -14.05 -2.39
N SER A 218 14.68 -13.12 -2.95
CA SER A 218 13.34 -13.39 -3.46
C SER A 218 13.36 -14.24 -4.73
N PRO A 219 12.23 -14.83 -5.12
CA PRO A 219 12.04 -15.26 -6.50
C PRO A 219 12.32 -14.12 -7.48
N LEU A 220 12.77 -14.49 -8.69
CA LEU A 220 12.93 -13.52 -9.78
C LEU A 220 11.55 -13.03 -10.21
N THR A 221 11.35 -11.73 -10.32
CA THR A 221 10.13 -11.19 -10.93
C THR A 221 10.07 -11.58 -12.40
N THR A 222 8.93 -12.02 -12.88
CA THR A 222 8.76 -12.50 -14.25
C THR A 222 8.03 -11.50 -15.15
N ALA A 223 7.31 -10.57 -14.54
CA ALA A 223 6.60 -9.49 -15.22
C ALA A 223 7.17 -8.12 -14.80
N PRO A 224 7.08 -7.09 -15.64
CA PRO A 224 7.38 -5.72 -15.23
C PRO A 224 6.50 -5.33 -14.05
N MET A 225 7.11 -4.80 -12.99
CA MET A 225 6.44 -4.40 -11.75
C MET A 225 6.86 -2.98 -11.37
N ALA A 226 5.90 -2.15 -11.04
CA ALA A 226 6.13 -0.83 -10.46
C ALA A 226 5.06 -0.55 -9.39
N GLY A 227 5.46 -0.13 -8.22
CA GLY A 227 4.56 0.10 -7.11
C GLY A 227 5.27 0.16 -5.76
N CYS A 228 4.57 -0.22 -4.70
CA CYS A 228 5.05 -0.21 -3.33
C CYS A 228 5.31 -1.63 -2.83
N LEU A 229 6.56 -1.90 -2.46
CA LEU A 229 6.94 -3.09 -1.72
C LEU A 229 6.91 -2.76 -0.23
N SER A 230 6.14 -3.51 0.54
CA SER A 230 6.04 -3.33 1.99
C SER A 230 6.38 -4.61 2.72
N PHE A 231 6.95 -4.46 3.92
CA PHE A 231 7.31 -5.58 4.78
C PHE A 231 7.41 -5.13 6.22
N TYR A 232 7.22 -6.07 7.14
CA TYR A 232 7.43 -5.83 8.56
C TYR A 232 8.79 -6.33 8.99
N TYR A 233 9.49 -5.53 9.80
CA TYR A 233 10.79 -5.90 10.33
C TYR A 233 10.93 -5.50 11.80
N GLN A 234 11.80 -6.21 12.50
CA GLN A 234 12.16 -5.91 13.88
C GLN A 234 13.67 -6.03 14.05
N ILE A 235 14.28 -5.03 14.69
CA ILE A 235 15.71 -5.02 15.03
C ILE A 235 15.80 -4.96 16.54
N GLN A 236 16.54 -5.89 17.16
CA GLN A 236 16.74 -5.90 18.59
C GLN A 236 17.49 -4.63 19.03
N GLN A 237 17.08 -4.02 20.14
CA GLN A 237 17.71 -2.79 20.66
C GLN A 237 19.19 -2.99 21.00
N GLY A 238 20.00 -1.94 20.75
CA GLY A 238 21.43 -1.98 20.96
C GLY A 238 22.21 -2.70 19.86
N ASN A 239 21.54 -3.00 18.76
CA ASN A 239 22.06 -3.70 17.61
C ASN A 239 22.75 -2.70 16.65
N ASP A 240 24.02 -2.94 16.33
CA ASP A 240 24.80 -2.15 15.37
C ASP A 240 24.77 -2.73 13.95
N ASN A 241 23.93 -3.75 13.72
CA ASN A 241 23.78 -4.38 12.42
C ASN A 241 23.07 -3.45 11.45
N VAL A 242 23.40 -3.57 10.18
CA VAL A 242 22.80 -2.79 9.10
C VAL A 242 21.87 -3.69 8.32
N PHE A 243 20.59 -3.35 8.32
CA PHE A 243 19.58 -4.03 7.53
C PHE A 243 19.22 -3.17 6.32
N SER A 244 19.40 -3.72 5.13
CA SER A 244 19.19 -3.04 3.86
C SER A 244 18.45 -3.92 2.86
N LEU A 245 17.78 -3.30 1.93
CA LEU A 245 17.10 -3.93 0.81
C LEU A 245 17.79 -3.54 -0.49
N TYR A 246 18.15 -4.55 -1.27
CA TYR A 246 18.78 -4.39 -2.58
C TYR A 246 17.92 -4.97 -3.68
N THR A 247 18.09 -4.49 -4.89
CA THR A 247 17.64 -5.13 -6.11
C THR A 247 18.85 -5.67 -6.89
N ARG A 248 18.65 -6.78 -7.58
CA ARG A 248 19.62 -7.34 -8.51
C ARG A 248 18.93 -7.75 -9.80
N ASP A 249 19.43 -7.25 -10.91
CA ASP A 249 18.95 -7.65 -12.24
C ASP A 249 19.67 -8.90 -12.78
N VAL A 250 19.21 -9.41 -13.93
CA VAL A 250 19.82 -10.56 -14.60
C VAL A 250 21.24 -10.28 -15.12
N ALA A 251 21.63 -9.01 -15.26
CA ALA A 251 22.98 -8.59 -15.61
C ALA A 251 23.91 -8.49 -14.40
N GLY A 252 23.36 -8.63 -13.19
CA GLY A 252 24.09 -8.56 -11.93
C GLY A 252 24.27 -7.15 -11.38
N LEU A 253 23.53 -6.15 -11.90
CA LEU A 253 23.50 -4.82 -11.33
C LEU A 253 22.83 -4.89 -9.96
N TYR A 254 23.53 -4.39 -8.95
CA TYR A 254 23.15 -4.46 -7.54
C TYR A 254 22.95 -3.04 -7.00
N GLU A 255 21.75 -2.70 -6.53
CA GLU A 255 21.37 -1.36 -6.08
C GLU A 255 20.69 -1.42 -4.72
N GLU A 256 21.15 -0.59 -3.75
CA GLU A 256 20.46 -0.38 -2.48
C GLU A 256 19.26 0.55 -2.70
N ILE A 257 18.06 0.03 -2.44
CA ILE A 257 16.82 0.80 -2.59
C ILE A 257 16.22 1.23 -1.25
N TRP A 258 16.66 0.64 -0.15
CA TRP A 258 16.22 1.00 1.19
C TRP A 258 17.21 0.54 2.26
N LYS A 259 17.22 1.25 3.37
CA LYS A 259 18.03 0.95 4.56
C LYS A 259 17.27 1.29 5.80
N ALA A 260 17.29 0.39 6.79
CA ALA A 260 16.61 0.62 8.06
C ALA A 260 17.24 1.77 8.83
N ASP A 261 16.40 2.71 9.27
CA ASP A 261 16.75 3.62 10.34
C ASP A 261 16.84 2.84 11.66
N ARG A 262 17.63 3.33 12.61
CA ARG A 262 17.73 2.69 13.93
C ARG A 262 16.39 2.81 14.65
N PRO A 263 15.62 1.72 14.84
CA PRO A 263 14.33 1.80 15.50
C PRO A 263 14.52 2.12 16.98
N GLY A 264 13.70 3.03 17.48
CA GLY A 264 13.70 3.40 18.89
C GLY A 264 13.06 2.38 19.84
N ASN A 265 12.42 1.33 19.31
CA ASN A 265 11.67 0.32 20.05
C ASN A 265 11.90 -1.09 19.50
N ALA A 266 11.65 -2.10 20.34
CA ALA A 266 11.68 -3.52 19.96
C ALA A 266 10.29 -4.00 19.51
N ALA A 267 9.68 -3.32 18.54
CA ALA A 267 8.38 -3.68 17.97
C ALA A 267 8.52 -3.94 16.47
N TRP A 268 7.55 -4.60 15.87
CA TRP A 268 7.44 -4.72 14.42
C TRP A 268 7.22 -3.33 13.81
N ASN A 269 8.07 -2.98 12.86
CA ASN A 269 8.03 -1.73 12.11
C ASN A 269 7.67 -2.04 10.66
N LEU A 270 6.81 -1.24 10.07
CA LEU A 270 6.51 -1.33 8.65
C LEU A 270 7.54 -0.53 7.85
N ALA A 271 8.09 -1.14 6.82
CA ALA A 271 8.82 -0.47 5.76
C ALA A 271 7.99 -0.44 4.49
N GLU A 272 7.99 0.70 3.81
CA GLU A 272 7.37 0.89 2.50
C GLU A 272 8.41 1.48 1.56
N VAL A 273 8.63 0.81 0.43
CA VAL A 273 9.72 1.12 -0.49
C VAL A 273 9.17 1.19 -1.91
N GLU A 274 9.39 2.31 -2.58
CA GLU A 274 9.10 2.41 -4.01
C GLU A 274 9.93 1.37 -4.77
N PHE A 275 9.24 0.49 -5.48
CA PHE A 275 9.84 -0.61 -6.21
C PHE A 275 9.53 -0.47 -7.70
N ASN A 276 10.58 -0.49 -8.51
CA ASN A 276 10.45 -0.45 -9.96
C ASN A 276 11.34 -1.52 -10.59
N ALA A 277 10.71 -2.54 -11.13
CA ALA A 277 11.35 -3.62 -11.86
C ALA A 277 10.83 -3.64 -13.30
N PRO A 278 11.40 -2.85 -14.21
CA PRO A 278 10.96 -2.82 -15.62
C PRO A 278 11.34 -4.10 -16.39
N TYR A 279 12.21 -4.91 -15.84
CA TYR A 279 12.65 -6.21 -16.32
C TYR A 279 12.85 -7.17 -15.13
N PRO A 280 13.04 -8.48 -15.37
CA PRO A 280 13.18 -9.43 -14.26
C PRO A 280 14.29 -9.04 -13.28
N MET A 281 13.93 -8.95 -12.00
CA MET A 281 14.81 -8.58 -10.89
C MET A 281 14.57 -9.48 -9.69
N GLU A 282 15.59 -9.62 -8.84
CA GLU A 282 15.49 -10.20 -7.51
C GLU A 282 15.57 -9.09 -6.47
N VAL A 283 14.87 -9.29 -5.37
CA VAL A 283 14.96 -8.46 -4.16
C VAL A 283 15.78 -9.20 -3.12
N ILE A 284 16.73 -8.53 -2.49
CA ILE A 284 17.67 -9.13 -1.55
C ILE A 284 17.57 -8.40 -0.22
N PHE A 285 17.10 -9.11 0.81
CA PHE A 285 17.11 -8.66 2.19
C PHE A 285 18.47 -9.01 2.79
N GLU A 286 19.28 -8.01 3.07
CA GLU A 286 20.64 -8.17 3.55
C GLU A 286 20.82 -7.59 4.95
N VAL A 287 21.42 -8.38 5.83
CA VAL A 287 21.90 -7.90 7.11
C VAL A 287 23.43 -7.98 7.13
N ALA A 288 24.09 -6.84 7.29
CA ALA A 288 25.53 -6.74 7.44
C ALA A 288 25.87 -6.59 8.94
N PHE A 289 26.79 -7.41 9.41
CA PHE A 289 27.16 -7.52 10.82
C PHE A 289 28.51 -6.88 11.11
N ASN A 290 28.55 -6.07 12.17
CA ASN A 290 29.79 -5.46 12.66
C ASN A 290 30.50 -6.32 13.72
N GLY A 291 29.90 -7.46 14.11
CA GLY A 291 30.48 -8.39 15.07
C GLY A 291 29.41 -9.25 15.76
N PRO A 292 29.81 -10.15 16.69
CA PRO A 292 28.89 -11.07 17.36
C PRO A 292 27.99 -10.41 18.44
N LYS A 293 28.14 -9.13 18.63
CA LYS A 293 27.30 -8.34 19.56
C LYS A 293 26.26 -7.59 18.76
N GLY A 294 25.00 -7.77 19.03
CA GLY A 294 23.99 -6.93 18.38
C GLY A 294 22.62 -7.56 18.25
N GLY A 295 22.46 -8.85 18.54
CA GLY A 295 21.16 -9.51 18.53
C GLY A 295 20.61 -9.79 17.15
N TYR A 296 19.29 -9.98 17.07
CA TYR A 296 18.61 -10.43 15.86
C TYR A 296 18.03 -9.29 15.00
N VAL A 297 17.82 -9.61 13.74
CA VAL A 297 16.95 -8.91 12.80
C VAL A 297 15.89 -9.91 12.34
N ALA A 298 14.62 -9.52 12.40
CA ALA A 298 13.49 -10.34 11.97
C ALA A 298 12.74 -9.66 10.81
N LEU A 299 12.14 -10.46 9.94
CA LEU A 299 11.42 -10.05 8.72
C LEU A 299 10.16 -10.90 8.57
N ASP A 300 9.04 -10.24 8.27
CA ASP A 300 7.74 -10.89 8.09
C ASP A 300 6.84 -10.12 7.11
N ASP A 301 5.77 -10.77 6.62
CA ASP A 301 4.69 -10.18 5.83
C ASP A 301 5.16 -9.27 4.69
N ILE A 302 5.87 -9.85 3.73
CA ILE A 302 6.25 -9.13 2.50
C ILE A 302 5.04 -9.05 1.58
N SER A 303 4.66 -7.84 1.19
CA SER A 303 3.55 -7.58 0.27
C SER A 303 3.89 -6.55 -0.80
N PHE A 304 3.19 -6.58 -1.91
CA PHE A 304 3.38 -5.65 -3.02
C PHE A 304 2.05 -5.07 -3.48
N SER A 305 2.02 -3.77 -3.70
CA SER A 305 0.89 -3.05 -4.29
C SER A 305 1.32 -2.35 -5.58
N PRO A 306 0.58 -2.49 -6.69
CA PRO A 306 0.89 -1.80 -7.94
C PRO A 306 0.59 -0.29 -7.90
N VAL A 307 0.41 0.27 -6.72
CA VAL A 307 0.18 1.69 -6.45
C VAL A 307 1.41 2.23 -5.73
N HIS A 308 1.79 3.48 -6.00
CA HIS A 308 2.88 4.14 -5.29
C HIS A 308 2.73 4.07 -3.77
N CYS A 309 3.85 3.99 -3.06
CA CYS A 309 3.84 4.00 -1.60
C CYS A 309 3.11 5.24 -1.08
N GLN A 310 2.01 5.01 -0.39
CA GLN A 310 1.35 6.08 0.35
C GLN A 310 2.02 6.17 1.71
N ASN A 311 2.52 7.36 2.07
CA ASN A 311 2.98 7.58 3.44
C ASN A 311 1.83 7.21 4.38
N GLN A 312 2.02 6.24 5.24
CA GLN A 312 1.02 5.86 6.26
C GLN A 312 0.53 7.05 7.08
N THR A 313 1.38 8.05 7.25
CA THR A 313 1.03 9.32 7.91
C THR A 313 -0.06 10.07 7.14
N GLU A 314 -0.12 9.96 5.81
CA GLU A 314 -1.19 10.56 4.98
C GLU A 314 -2.52 9.81 5.15
N LEU A 315 -2.49 8.49 5.33
CA LEU A 315 -3.69 7.68 5.61
C LEU A 315 -4.32 7.98 6.97
N LEU A 316 -3.53 8.47 7.93
CA LEU A 316 -4.01 8.89 9.25
C LEU A 316 -4.65 10.29 9.24
N PHE A 317 -4.51 11.05 8.16
CA PHE A 317 -5.09 12.38 8.02
C PHE A 317 -6.43 12.33 7.28
N SER A 318 -7.47 12.87 7.91
CA SER A 318 -8.77 13.06 7.29
C SER A 318 -9.07 14.55 7.14
N ALA A 319 -9.12 15.03 5.91
CA ALA A 319 -9.45 16.44 5.63
C ALA A 319 -10.87 16.80 6.09
N VAL A 320 -11.80 15.84 6.08
CA VAL A 320 -13.16 16.04 6.56
C VAL A 320 -13.18 16.23 8.07
N GLU A 321 -12.42 15.42 8.82
CA GLU A 321 -12.31 15.51 10.28
C GLU A 321 -11.52 16.74 10.75
N ALA A 322 -10.63 17.25 9.91
CA ALA A 322 -9.82 18.42 10.19
C ALA A 322 -10.47 19.74 9.79
N SER A 323 -11.65 19.71 9.17
CA SER A 323 -12.36 20.89 8.65
C SER A 323 -13.68 21.13 9.36
N CYS A 324 -14.18 22.37 9.36
CA CYS A 324 -15.46 22.73 9.95
C CYS A 324 -16.06 23.99 9.32
N ASN A 325 -17.35 23.93 8.98
CA ASN A 325 -18.14 25.07 8.55
C ASN A 325 -19.11 25.56 9.63
N PHE A 326 -19.06 25.01 10.82
CA PHE A 326 -19.84 25.37 12.00
C PHE A 326 -21.38 25.33 11.85
N GLU A 327 -21.90 24.78 10.74
CA GLU A 327 -23.35 24.76 10.51
C GLU A 327 -24.13 23.85 11.48
N GLN A 328 -23.50 22.80 11.98
CA GLN A 328 -24.13 21.87 12.93
C GLN A 328 -23.56 21.99 14.34
N ASP A 329 -22.24 21.98 14.50
CA ASP A 329 -21.55 22.04 15.78
C ASP A 329 -20.12 22.62 15.62
N LEU A 330 -19.20 22.32 16.54
CA LEU A 330 -17.80 22.70 16.49
C LEU A 330 -16.95 21.66 15.74
N CYS A 331 -17.53 20.61 15.17
CA CYS A 331 -16.83 19.47 14.57
C CYS A 331 -15.82 18.88 15.57
N ASN A 332 -14.57 18.68 15.16
CA ASN A 332 -13.50 18.22 16.05
C ASN A 332 -12.69 19.37 16.69
N PHE A 333 -13.18 20.61 16.60
CA PHE A 333 -12.57 21.75 17.28
C PHE A 333 -13.09 21.86 18.72
N TYR A 334 -12.23 22.28 19.62
CA TYR A 334 -12.58 22.45 21.04
C TYR A 334 -11.94 23.73 21.61
N GLN A 335 -12.39 24.16 22.76
CA GLN A 335 -11.92 25.35 23.46
C GLN A 335 -11.72 25.09 24.95
N ASP A 336 -10.99 25.98 25.62
CA ASP A 336 -10.82 25.92 27.07
C ASP A 336 -12.17 25.96 27.79
N LYS A 337 -12.32 25.15 28.84
CA LYS A 337 -13.57 25.06 29.60
C LYS A 337 -13.83 26.30 30.45
N GLU A 338 -12.75 26.97 30.86
CA GLU A 338 -12.78 28.16 31.70
C GLU A 338 -12.24 29.36 30.93
N GLY A 339 -12.88 30.49 31.10
CA GLY A 339 -12.50 31.74 30.48
C GLY A 339 -13.36 32.11 29.28
N PRO A 340 -12.93 33.16 28.63
CA PRO A 340 -13.64 33.70 27.48
C PRO A 340 -13.31 32.87 26.25
N GLY A 341 -14.33 32.57 25.48
CA GLY A 341 -14.24 31.63 24.39
C GLY A 341 -14.91 32.11 23.11
N TRP A 342 -14.93 31.20 22.18
CA TRP A 342 -15.64 31.31 20.94
C TRP A 342 -17.07 30.83 21.13
N THR A 343 -18.04 31.60 20.63
CA THR A 343 -19.48 31.27 20.70
C THR A 343 -20.00 31.02 19.30
N ARG A 344 -20.61 29.86 19.07
CA ARG A 344 -21.31 29.56 17.83
C ARG A 344 -22.60 30.38 17.78
N VAL A 345 -22.75 31.24 16.77
CA VAL A 345 -23.84 32.17 16.63
C VAL A 345 -24.50 32.11 15.27
N LYS A 346 -25.78 32.43 15.22
CA LYS A 346 -26.54 32.67 14.01
C LYS A 346 -26.99 34.12 14.01
N VAL A 347 -26.48 34.90 13.07
CA VAL A 347 -26.80 36.34 13.01
C VAL A 347 -27.46 36.66 11.68
N LYS A 348 -28.65 37.29 11.75
CA LYS A 348 -29.26 37.82 10.53
C LYS A 348 -28.40 38.97 9.99
N PRO A 349 -28.06 38.93 8.70
CA PRO A 349 -27.26 39.99 8.10
C PRO A 349 -27.97 41.36 8.19
N ASN A 350 -27.20 42.39 8.49
CA ASN A 350 -27.65 43.76 8.51
C ASN A 350 -26.52 44.69 8.01
N MET A 351 -26.74 45.99 8.00
CA MET A 351 -25.78 46.98 7.51
C MET A 351 -24.42 46.94 8.26
N TYR A 352 -24.35 46.33 9.44
CA TYR A 352 -23.14 46.30 10.29
C TYR A 352 -22.55 44.92 10.48
N ARG A 353 -23.27 43.86 10.14
CA ARG A 353 -22.85 42.47 10.31
C ARG A 353 -23.23 41.64 9.10
N ALA A 354 -22.28 40.98 8.53
CA ALA A 354 -22.53 39.91 7.55
C ALA A 354 -23.21 38.71 8.24
N GLY A 355 -23.93 37.90 7.47
CA GLY A 355 -24.31 36.55 7.90
C GLY A 355 -23.06 35.64 7.96
N ASP A 356 -23.27 34.36 8.17
CA ASP A 356 -22.19 33.38 8.03
C ASP A 356 -21.62 33.39 6.60
N HIS A 357 -20.42 32.89 6.44
CA HIS A 357 -19.79 32.82 5.12
C HIS A 357 -20.36 31.68 4.28
N THR A 358 -20.69 30.54 4.89
CA THR A 358 -21.14 29.31 4.21
C THR A 358 -22.47 29.49 3.46
N THR A 359 -23.48 30.08 4.11
CA THR A 359 -24.85 30.15 3.58
C THR A 359 -25.43 31.57 3.55
N GLY A 360 -24.84 32.51 4.29
CA GLY A 360 -25.33 33.87 4.51
C GLY A 360 -26.38 33.98 5.63
N LEU A 361 -26.98 32.85 6.06
CA LEU A 361 -28.03 32.77 7.09
C LEU A 361 -27.79 31.64 8.10
N GLY A 362 -26.64 30.99 8.07
CA GLY A 362 -26.26 29.88 8.92
C GLY A 362 -25.57 30.28 10.21
N TYR A 363 -24.59 29.45 10.60
CA TYR A 363 -23.83 29.59 11.83
C TYR A 363 -22.34 29.82 11.57
N TYR A 364 -21.71 30.60 12.43
CA TYR A 364 -20.29 30.84 12.47
C TYR A 364 -19.79 31.04 13.90
N LEU A 365 -18.51 31.10 14.13
CA LEU A 365 -17.93 31.37 15.43
C LEU A 365 -17.67 32.86 15.62
N LEU A 366 -17.98 33.33 16.82
CA LEU A 366 -17.77 34.71 17.24
C LEU A 366 -17.03 34.73 18.58
N ALA A 367 -15.88 35.38 18.63
CA ALA A 367 -15.11 35.60 19.85
C ALA A 367 -15.41 36.98 20.43
N ASN A 368 -15.06 37.17 21.72
CA ASN A 368 -15.15 38.42 22.45
C ASN A 368 -16.61 38.95 22.61
N THR A 369 -17.56 38.02 22.67
CA THR A 369 -18.97 38.38 22.86
C THR A 369 -19.32 38.86 24.29
N LYS A 370 -18.46 38.56 25.25
CA LYS A 370 -18.62 38.94 26.65
C LYS A 370 -17.47 39.84 27.05
N PHE A 371 -17.79 41.07 27.43
CA PHE A 371 -16.82 42.00 28.01
C PHE A 371 -16.36 41.46 29.36
N THR A 372 -15.09 41.13 29.48
CA THR A 372 -14.47 40.88 30.79
C THR A 372 -13.66 42.09 31.20
N SER A 373 -13.69 42.41 32.46
CA SER A 373 -12.93 43.53 33.05
C SER A 373 -11.43 43.27 33.18
N GLN A 374 -10.95 42.11 32.69
CA GLN A 374 -9.54 41.74 32.79
C GLN A 374 -8.82 41.98 31.45
N PRO A 375 -7.78 42.83 31.44
CA PRO A 375 -6.89 42.97 30.28
C PRO A 375 -6.10 41.69 30.05
N GLY A 376 -5.83 41.37 28.78
CA GLY A 376 -5.05 40.19 28.41
C GLY A 376 -5.87 38.97 28.01
N TYR A 377 -7.12 39.17 27.67
CA TYR A 377 -8.06 38.14 27.25
C TYR A 377 -7.65 37.42 25.98
N ILE A 378 -7.64 36.11 26.01
CA ILE A 378 -7.32 35.24 24.87
C ILE A 378 -8.36 34.13 24.78
N GLY A 379 -9.22 34.18 23.75
CA GLY A 379 -10.08 33.05 23.38
C GLY A 379 -9.29 32.09 22.49
N ARG A 380 -9.10 30.83 22.90
CA ARG A 380 -8.40 29.79 22.14
C ARG A 380 -9.37 28.79 21.58
N LEU A 381 -9.27 28.52 20.26
CA LEU A 381 -9.96 27.45 19.58
C LEU A 381 -8.91 26.48 19.04
N TYR A 382 -8.91 25.27 19.54
CA TYR A 382 -7.98 24.20 19.18
C TYR A 382 -8.58 23.34 18.09
N GLY A 383 -7.85 23.11 17.02
CA GLY A 383 -8.17 22.11 16.01
C GLY A 383 -7.80 20.68 16.44
N PRO A 384 -8.19 19.70 15.63
CA PRO A 384 -7.76 18.31 15.82
C PRO A 384 -6.25 18.15 15.68
N SER A 385 -5.73 17.02 16.18
CA SER A 385 -4.32 16.67 16.02
C SER A 385 -4.03 16.33 14.56
N LEU A 386 -2.98 16.92 14.00
CA LEU A 386 -2.51 16.71 12.65
C LEU A 386 -1.20 15.90 12.69
N PRO A 387 -1.09 14.80 11.95
CA PRO A 387 0.15 14.03 11.86
C PRO A 387 1.39 14.86 11.51
N GLY A 388 2.55 14.47 12.05
CA GLY A 388 3.83 15.11 11.73
C GLY A 388 4.35 14.75 10.34
N ASN A 389 5.37 15.46 9.88
CA ASN A 389 6.06 15.30 8.60
C ASN A 389 5.23 15.55 7.33
N LEU A 390 3.97 15.91 7.44
CA LEU A 390 3.12 16.25 6.31
C LEU A 390 3.07 17.77 6.09
N GLN A 391 2.87 18.14 4.83
CA GLN A 391 2.61 19.52 4.45
C GLN A 391 1.10 19.76 4.39
N TYR A 392 0.65 20.84 5.03
CA TYR A 392 -0.75 21.20 5.11
C TYR A 392 -1.01 22.57 4.51
N CYS A 393 -2.17 22.70 3.87
CA CYS A 393 -2.78 23.97 3.52
C CYS A 393 -3.99 24.22 4.43
N LEU A 394 -3.90 25.24 5.26
CA LEU A 394 -4.97 25.76 6.09
C LEU A 394 -5.64 26.93 5.37
N ARG A 395 -6.95 26.87 5.17
CA ARG A 395 -7.79 27.97 4.69
C ARG A 395 -8.89 28.23 5.66
N PHE A 396 -9.23 29.49 5.85
CA PHE A 396 -10.36 29.89 6.69
C PHE A 396 -10.84 31.28 6.31
N HIS A 397 -12.10 31.58 6.68
CA HIS A 397 -12.68 32.91 6.50
C HIS A 397 -12.82 33.61 7.86
N TYR A 398 -12.50 34.89 7.87
CA TYR A 398 -12.56 35.72 9.08
C TYR A 398 -13.14 37.10 8.77
N ALA A 399 -13.75 37.70 9.78
CA ALA A 399 -14.17 39.09 9.76
C ALA A 399 -13.93 39.71 11.14
N ILE A 400 -13.43 40.96 11.15
CA ILE A 400 -13.12 41.68 12.38
C ILE A 400 -13.99 42.92 12.46
N TYR A 401 -14.69 43.05 13.58
CA TYR A 401 -15.58 44.19 13.87
C TYR A 401 -15.03 44.96 15.07
N GLY A 402 -14.92 46.28 14.97
CA GLY A 402 -14.51 47.12 16.08
C GLY A 402 -13.76 48.37 15.64
N PHE A 403 -13.30 49.13 16.64
CA PHE A 403 -12.57 50.39 16.43
C PHE A 403 -11.06 50.15 16.29
N LEU A 404 -10.33 51.24 16.05
CA LEU A 404 -8.86 51.24 15.92
C LEU A 404 -8.15 50.31 16.91
N LYS A 405 -7.32 49.45 16.36
CA LYS A 405 -6.62 48.39 17.09
C LYS A 405 -5.12 48.65 17.08
N MET A 406 -4.47 48.38 18.18
CA MET A 406 -3.05 48.61 18.38
C MET A 406 -2.20 47.31 18.32
N SER A 407 -2.85 46.15 18.19
CA SER A 407 -2.15 44.87 18.18
C SER A 407 -2.95 43.82 17.43
N ASP A 408 -2.28 42.70 17.08
CA ASP A 408 -2.92 41.54 16.43
C ASP A 408 -4.22 41.19 17.14
N THR A 409 -5.30 41.04 16.35
CA THR A 409 -6.65 40.77 16.88
C THR A 409 -7.01 39.32 16.77
N LEU A 410 -6.63 38.70 15.65
CA LEU A 410 -6.73 37.28 15.39
C LEU A 410 -5.37 36.77 14.99
N ALA A 411 -4.93 35.68 15.59
CA ALA A 411 -3.68 35.00 15.26
C ALA A 411 -3.88 33.49 15.18
N VAL A 412 -3.10 32.84 14.35
CA VAL A 412 -3.03 31.38 14.22
C VAL A 412 -1.67 30.91 14.69
N TYR A 413 -1.69 29.94 15.59
CA TYR A 413 -0.50 29.30 16.16
C TYR A 413 -0.50 27.82 15.85
N ILE A 414 0.70 27.24 15.82
CA ILE A 414 0.93 25.80 15.81
C ILE A 414 1.43 25.40 17.20
N PHE A 415 0.77 24.40 17.79
CA PHE A 415 1.19 23.78 19.05
C PHE A 415 1.67 22.37 18.75
N GLU A 416 2.89 22.05 19.12
CA GLU A 416 3.42 20.69 19.07
C GLU A 416 2.99 19.91 20.31
N GLU A 417 2.49 18.67 20.13
CA GLU A 417 1.90 17.89 21.24
C GLU A 417 2.90 17.56 22.36
N ASN A 418 4.18 17.41 22.04
CA ASN A 418 5.23 17.01 22.99
C ASN A 418 6.10 18.17 23.48
N HIS A 419 5.90 19.37 22.97
CA HIS A 419 6.67 20.54 23.33
C HIS A 419 5.75 21.73 23.57
N VAL A 420 6.05 22.53 24.59
CA VAL A 420 5.35 23.78 24.90
C VAL A 420 5.66 24.88 23.86
N VAL A 421 6.19 24.50 22.71
CA VAL A 421 6.56 25.44 21.64
C VAL A 421 5.31 25.85 20.88
N GLN A 422 5.02 27.14 20.97
CA GLN A 422 3.94 27.80 20.24
C GLN A 422 4.57 28.68 19.16
N GLU A 423 4.30 28.40 17.93
CA GLU A 423 4.78 29.20 16.81
C GLU A 423 3.61 29.94 16.16
N LYS A 424 3.71 31.28 16.10
CA LYS A 424 2.75 32.09 15.36
C LYS A 424 3.03 32.00 13.87
N ILE A 425 2.10 31.44 13.13
CA ILE A 425 2.23 31.25 11.67
C ILE A 425 1.45 32.31 10.85
N TRP A 426 0.52 32.99 11.48
CA TRP A 426 -0.26 34.04 10.84
C TRP A 426 -0.90 34.96 11.87
N SER A 427 -1.14 36.22 11.52
CA SER A 427 -1.92 37.15 12.33
C SER A 427 -2.46 38.31 11.50
N VAL A 428 -3.53 38.91 11.99
CA VAL A 428 -4.16 40.09 11.40
C VAL A 428 -4.60 41.08 12.47
N LEU A 429 -4.47 42.35 12.16
CA LEU A 429 -4.87 43.42 13.04
C LEU A 429 -6.34 43.80 12.83
N GLU A 430 -6.75 44.06 11.60
CA GLU A 430 -8.08 44.52 11.21
C GLU A 430 -8.51 43.95 9.85
N SER A 431 -9.82 43.99 9.57
CA SER A 431 -10.35 43.68 8.25
C SER A 431 -11.36 44.76 7.82
N PRO A 432 -11.71 44.89 6.52
CA PRO A 432 -12.79 45.73 6.08
C PRO A 432 -14.09 45.38 6.78
N ARG A 433 -14.86 46.40 7.20
CA ARG A 433 -16.09 46.19 7.96
C ARG A 433 -17.11 45.39 7.18
N GLY A 434 -17.65 44.33 7.80
CA GLY A 434 -18.75 43.54 7.26
C GLY A 434 -18.40 42.69 6.06
N VAL A 435 -17.11 42.46 5.79
CA VAL A 435 -16.64 41.65 4.68
C VAL A 435 -15.84 40.46 5.22
N TRP A 436 -16.20 39.27 4.77
CA TRP A 436 -15.43 38.09 5.01
C TRP A 436 -14.12 38.12 4.18
N MET A 437 -13.00 37.89 4.84
CA MET A 437 -11.69 37.81 4.27
C MET A 437 -11.22 36.36 4.34
N GLN A 438 -10.51 35.88 3.33
CA GLN A 438 -9.92 34.56 3.32
C GLN A 438 -8.43 34.64 3.69
N ALA A 439 -7.97 33.69 4.48
CA ALA A 439 -6.56 33.45 4.75
C ALA A 439 -6.16 32.06 4.26
N GLU A 440 -4.95 31.96 3.72
CA GLU A 440 -4.34 30.72 3.26
C GLU A 440 -2.93 30.59 3.82
N ILE A 441 -2.62 29.48 4.48
CA ILE A 441 -1.34 29.28 5.15
C ILE A 441 -0.83 27.87 4.85
N THR A 442 0.34 27.76 4.27
CA THR A 442 1.03 26.50 4.08
C THR A 442 2.04 26.29 5.21
N PHE A 443 1.99 25.14 5.88
CA PHE A 443 2.94 24.79 6.93
C PHE A 443 3.31 23.30 6.91
N LYS A 444 4.48 22.97 7.48
CA LYS A 444 4.96 21.61 7.68
C LYS A 444 5.69 21.55 9.02
N LYS A 445 5.40 20.54 9.84
CA LYS A 445 6.06 20.31 11.13
C LYS A 445 6.51 18.86 11.23
N PRO A 446 7.67 18.59 11.87
CA PRO A 446 8.17 17.22 12.02
C PRO A 446 7.38 16.39 13.02
N MET A 447 6.74 17.03 14.00
CA MET A 447 5.97 16.37 15.07
C MET A 447 4.47 16.58 14.89
N PRO A 448 3.62 15.71 15.47
CA PRO A 448 2.18 15.94 15.50
C PRO A 448 1.84 17.30 16.13
N THR A 449 0.94 18.01 15.50
CA THR A 449 0.63 19.42 15.84
C THR A 449 -0.86 19.70 15.85
N LYS A 450 -1.23 20.79 16.52
CA LYS A 450 -2.58 21.35 16.49
C LYS A 450 -2.55 22.79 16.00
N VAL A 451 -3.50 23.14 15.16
CA VAL A 451 -3.75 24.54 14.78
C VAL A 451 -4.59 25.19 15.87
N VAL A 452 -4.19 26.33 16.34
CA VAL A 452 -4.89 27.08 17.41
C VAL A 452 -5.19 28.48 16.94
N PHE A 453 -6.47 28.82 16.86
CA PHE A 453 -6.95 30.17 16.59
C PHE A 453 -7.07 30.94 17.89
N MET A 454 -6.40 32.09 17.98
CA MET A 454 -6.41 32.95 19.15
C MET A 454 -7.02 34.30 18.83
N SER A 455 -8.07 34.62 19.54
CA SER A 455 -8.63 35.99 19.57
C SER A 455 -7.97 36.77 20.69
N LEU A 456 -7.27 37.83 20.34
CA LEU A 456 -6.47 38.63 21.25
C LEU A 456 -7.19 39.92 21.62
N CYS A 457 -7.10 40.30 22.91
CA CYS A 457 -7.71 41.50 23.45
C CYS A 457 -6.83 42.05 24.58
N LYS A 458 -6.09 43.14 24.32
CA LYS A 458 -5.16 43.72 25.29
C LYS A 458 -5.79 44.67 26.28
N SER A 459 -6.86 45.35 25.90
CA SER A 459 -7.59 46.28 26.74
C SER A 459 -9.09 46.32 26.38
N PHE A 460 -9.90 46.86 27.26
CA PHE A 460 -11.31 47.03 26.99
C PHE A 460 -11.61 47.78 25.68
N TRP A 461 -10.78 48.73 25.31
CA TRP A 461 -10.96 49.57 24.12
C TRP A 461 -10.40 48.89 22.85
N ASP A 462 -9.58 47.88 23.00
CA ASP A 462 -8.93 47.17 21.93
C ASP A 462 -9.62 45.85 21.55
N CYS A 463 -10.69 45.50 22.25
CA CYS A 463 -11.48 44.29 22.02
C CYS A 463 -12.52 44.51 20.91
N GLY A 464 -12.28 43.93 19.75
CA GLY A 464 -13.31 43.81 18.72
C GLY A 464 -13.94 42.42 18.70
N LEU A 465 -15.08 42.32 18.02
CA LEU A 465 -15.66 41.04 17.71
C LEU A 465 -14.86 40.38 16.56
N VAL A 466 -14.47 39.16 16.74
CA VAL A 466 -13.76 38.35 15.73
C VAL A 466 -14.67 37.22 15.29
N ALA A 467 -14.99 37.20 14.00
CA ALA A 467 -15.77 36.13 13.39
C ALA A 467 -14.84 35.17 12.63
N LEU A 468 -15.14 33.87 12.69
CA LEU A 468 -14.39 32.80 12.04
C LEU A 468 -15.37 31.80 11.44
N ASP A 469 -15.12 31.40 10.19
CA ASP A 469 -15.96 30.45 9.48
C ASP A 469 -15.17 29.64 8.45
N ASP A 470 -15.74 28.53 7.98
CA ASP A 470 -15.21 27.69 6.90
C ASP A 470 -13.72 27.36 7.03
N ILE A 471 -13.34 26.75 8.14
CA ILE A 471 -11.98 26.24 8.32
C ILE A 471 -11.82 24.97 7.52
N THR A 472 -10.84 24.93 6.62
CA THR A 472 -10.45 23.74 5.86
C THR A 472 -8.97 23.48 5.99
N ILE A 473 -8.61 22.20 6.23
CA ILE A 473 -7.23 21.73 6.27
C ILE A 473 -7.08 20.60 5.25
N GLN A 474 -6.15 20.75 4.32
CA GLN A 474 -5.89 19.79 3.26
C GLN A 474 -4.41 19.49 3.18
N LEU A 475 -4.04 18.32 2.62
CA LEU A 475 -2.64 17.99 2.32
C LEU A 475 -2.13 18.84 1.15
N GLY A 476 -0.85 19.19 1.22
CA GLY A 476 -0.14 19.93 0.19
C GLY A 476 0.00 21.43 0.44
N SER A 477 0.42 22.17 -0.62
CA SER A 477 0.57 23.62 -0.58
C SER A 477 -0.71 24.33 -1.02
N CYS A 478 -1.01 25.48 -0.41
CA CYS A 478 -2.15 26.30 -0.81
C CYS A 478 -2.07 26.81 -2.25
N SER A 479 -0.87 26.92 -2.81
CA SER A 479 -0.63 27.39 -4.19
C SER A 479 -0.86 26.31 -5.25
N SER A 480 -0.98 25.05 -4.88
CA SER A 480 -1.33 23.95 -5.79
C SER A 480 -2.85 23.87 -5.97
N SER A 481 -3.42 24.75 -6.76
CA SER A 481 -4.76 24.53 -7.31
C SER A 481 -4.68 23.47 -8.41
N GLU A 482 -4.39 22.25 -8.08
CA GLU A 482 -4.72 21.14 -8.95
C GLU A 482 -6.23 20.99 -8.95
N LYS A 483 -6.82 21.29 -10.11
CA LYS A 483 -8.21 20.95 -10.40
C LYS A 483 -8.41 19.48 -10.07
N LEU A 484 -9.39 19.16 -9.22
CA LEU A 484 -9.83 17.79 -9.01
C LEU A 484 -9.91 17.07 -10.36
N PRO A 485 -9.41 15.84 -10.48
CA PRO A 485 -9.55 15.08 -11.71
C PRO A 485 -11.02 15.03 -12.12
N PRO A 486 -11.36 15.20 -13.42
CA PRO A 486 -12.74 15.33 -13.87
C PRO A 486 -13.64 14.13 -13.54
N HIS A 487 -13.09 13.05 -13.05
CA HIS A 487 -13.82 11.85 -12.62
C HIS A 487 -14.55 12.00 -11.28
N LEU A 488 -14.14 12.92 -10.41
CA LEU A 488 -14.83 13.15 -9.12
C LEU A 488 -15.92 14.22 -9.20
N GLU A 489 -15.84 15.15 -10.14
CA GLU A 489 -16.93 16.12 -10.39
C GLU A 489 -18.21 15.45 -10.92
N SER A 490 -18.07 14.36 -11.69
CA SER A 490 -19.24 13.60 -12.19
C SER A 490 -19.99 12.85 -11.10
N VAL A 491 -19.30 12.40 -10.04
CA VAL A 491 -19.91 11.64 -8.93
C VAL A 491 -20.62 12.59 -7.94
N LEU A 492 -20.07 13.79 -7.73
CA LEU A 492 -20.71 14.81 -6.88
C LEU A 492 -21.91 15.46 -7.59
N SER A 493 -21.81 15.71 -8.90
CA SER A 493 -22.90 16.24 -9.71
C SER A 493 -24.06 15.24 -9.84
N SER A 494 -23.78 13.93 -9.93
CA SER A 494 -24.84 12.91 -9.99
C SER A 494 -25.58 12.74 -8.66
N LYS A 495 -24.91 12.92 -7.52
CA LYS A 495 -25.56 12.89 -6.19
C LYS A 495 -26.39 14.13 -5.89
N MET A 496 -26.02 15.32 -6.39
CA MET A 496 -26.82 16.52 -6.29
C MET A 496 -28.09 16.47 -7.18
N ASN A 497 -28.01 15.89 -8.37
CA ASN A 497 -29.15 15.76 -9.27
C ASN A 497 -30.22 14.77 -8.77
N VAL A 498 -29.83 13.75 -8.01
CA VAL A 498 -30.80 12.79 -7.42
C VAL A 498 -31.61 13.42 -6.29
N HIS A 499 -31.07 14.40 -5.57
CA HIS A 499 -31.82 15.12 -4.52
C HIS A 499 -32.78 16.18 -5.08
N LEU A 500 -32.50 16.74 -6.25
CA LEU A 500 -33.38 17.72 -6.92
C LEU A 500 -34.52 17.06 -7.70
N LEU A 501 -34.37 15.84 -8.17
CA LEU A 501 -35.42 15.09 -8.88
C LEU A 501 -36.47 14.47 -7.95
N ARG A 502 -36.19 14.27 -6.66
CA ARG A 502 -37.18 13.77 -5.67
C ARG A 502 -38.11 14.83 -5.12
N ARG A 503 -37.94 16.11 -5.46
CA ARG A 503 -38.83 17.22 -4.99
C ARG A 503 -39.79 17.74 -6.05
N LYS A 504 -39.86 17.11 -7.26
CA LYS A 504 -40.75 17.59 -8.34
C LYS A 504 -41.89 16.63 -8.72
N GLU A 505 -42.14 15.60 -7.94
CA GLU A 505 -43.28 14.68 -8.22
C GLU A 505 -44.39 14.78 -7.18
N THR A 506 -44.84 16.01 -6.87
CA THR A 506 -46.19 16.22 -6.31
C THR A 506 -46.68 17.57 -6.80
N GLY A 507 -47.53 17.50 -7.86
CA GLY A 507 -48.37 18.67 -8.17
C GLY A 507 -48.72 18.81 -9.65
N ALA A 508 -49.88 18.34 -9.99
CA ALA A 508 -50.82 18.84 -10.99
C ALA A 508 -50.75 18.35 -12.44
N ALA A 509 -51.80 17.64 -12.73
CA ALA A 509 -52.32 17.30 -14.08
C ALA A 509 -52.75 18.54 -14.88
N GLY A 510 -52.64 18.46 -16.22
CA GLY A 510 -53.30 19.42 -17.12
C GLY A 510 -52.77 19.43 -18.55
N THR A 511 -53.36 18.59 -19.40
CA THR A 511 -53.75 18.79 -20.81
C THR A 511 -52.87 19.50 -21.86
N GLY A 512 -52.53 18.77 -22.94
CA GLY A 512 -52.83 19.23 -24.28
C GLY A 512 -51.70 19.52 -25.24
N GLY A 513 -51.63 18.77 -26.34
CA GLY A 513 -51.29 19.28 -27.66
C GLY A 513 -49.88 19.05 -28.19
N GLY A 514 -49.66 18.13 -28.99
CA GLY A 514 -49.16 17.82 -30.29
C GLY A 514 -48.14 18.73 -30.95
N GLU A 515 -47.07 18.13 -31.47
CA GLU A 515 -46.66 18.17 -32.87
C GLU A 515 -45.25 17.59 -33.13
N LYS A 516 -45.13 17.01 -34.28
CA LYS A 516 -44.09 16.13 -34.86
C LYS A 516 -42.76 16.78 -35.21
N LEU A 517 -41.68 16.01 -35.06
CA LEU A 517 -40.50 15.68 -35.91
C LEU A 517 -40.05 16.71 -37.00
N PRO A 518 -38.76 16.73 -37.47
CA PRO A 518 -37.93 15.59 -37.84
C PRO A 518 -36.39 15.71 -37.54
N LEU A 519 -35.74 14.54 -37.66
CA LEU A 519 -34.31 14.31 -37.90
C LEU A 519 -33.86 14.87 -39.28
N PRO A 520 -32.55 15.19 -39.47
CA PRO A 520 -31.79 14.33 -40.35
C PRO A 520 -30.27 14.11 -40.04
N THR A 521 -29.85 12.91 -40.40
CA THR A 521 -28.72 12.39 -41.21
C THR A 521 -27.28 12.71 -40.85
N GLN A 522 -26.55 11.60 -40.68
CA GLN A 522 -25.17 11.22 -40.97
C GLN A 522 -24.33 12.18 -41.79
N ASP A 523 -23.05 12.34 -41.42
CA ASP A 523 -21.94 12.18 -42.36
C ASP A 523 -20.66 11.66 -41.68
N GLN A 524 -20.10 10.65 -42.32
CA GLN A 524 -18.81 10.02 -42.08
C GLN A 524 -17.67 10.92 -42.55
N ARG A 525 -16.52 10.87 -41.88
CA ARG A 525 -15.21 10.85 -42.56
C ARG A 525 -14.11 10.29 -41.66
N GLU A 526 -13.53 9.21 -42.15
CA GLU A 526 -12.20 8.68 -41.88
C GLU A 526 -11.11 9.75 -42.00
N ILE A 527 -9.99 9.49 -41.33
CA ILE A 527 -8.60 9.58 -41.82
C ILE A 527 -7.65 9.19 -40.67
N THR A 528 -7.09 7.99 -40.72
CA THR A 528 -5.74 7.52 -41.07
C THR A 528 -4.58 7.94 -40.15
N LEU A 529 -4.03 6.90 -39.49
CA LEU A 529 -2.63 6.60 -39.11
C LEU A 529 -1.53 7.56 -39.53
N LEU A 530 -0.59 7.81 -38.61
CA LEU A 530 0.87 7.62 -38.78
C LEU A 530 1.64 8.18 -37.56
N GLY A 531 2.60 7.37 -37.09
CA GLY A 531 3.74 7.76 -36.26
C GLY A 531 3.91 6.92 -35.00
#